data_313c250ba5947253c92c104b3f0a93f6
#
_entry.id   313c250ba5947253c92c104b3f0a93f6
#
_cell.length_a   1.000
_cell.length_b   1.000
_cell.length_c   1.000
_cell.angle_alpha   90.00
_cell.angle_beta   90.00
_cell.angle_gamma   90.00
#
_symmetry.space_group_name_H-M   'P 1'
#
loop_
_entity.id
_entity.type
_entity.pdbx_description
1 polymer ?
#
loop_
_entity_poly.entity_id
_entity_poly.type
_entity_poly.pdbx_seq_one_letter_code
_entity_poly.pdbx_strand_id
1 'polypeptide(L)'
;QIFLEMYYHFYGFEQRKRALENRVLKMANDFYLNTNEMKWFNLSFTNGVASLLMELRNFALISNRNSFVEMIFKIIKSIPEKNITRSEESDYYNGIAGLLYIICDCYKKFNVDIDLYARNLIEYIVTDLFKRCDICGLWFQEEFYHQPLTGLAHGQSGYALALSKALPYINEGMRLKVTSQIQKCMDYEYNCYDNSEMNLPDYRKLLLKKGGDKSQKKFM
;
A
#
# COMPACT_ATOMS: atom_id res chain seq x y z
N GLN A 1 -7.17 17.29 0.25
CA GLN A 1 -6.97 18.07 1.50
C GLN A 1 -5.51 18.46 1.70
N ILE A 2 -4.54 17.56 1.46
CA ILE A 2 -3.09 17.86 1.54
C ILE A 2 -2.70 19.08 0.70
N PHE A 3 -3.23 19.19 -0.52
CA PHE A 3 -2.97 20.36 -1.36
C PHE A 3 -3.40 21.68 -0.68
N LEU A 4 -4.56 21.69 -0.02
CA LEU A 4 -5.04 22.84 0.74
C LEU A 4 -4.18 23.13 1.97
N GLU A 5 -3.69 22.08 2.66
CA GLU A 5 -2.78 22.21 3.79
C GLU A 5 -1.46 22.87 3.34
N MET A 6 -0.86 22.36 2.26
CA MET A 6 0.35 22.97 1.67
C MET A 6 0.10 24.41 1.24
N TYR A 7 -1.03 24.67 0.56
CA TYR A 7 -1.42 26.01 0.15
C TYR A 7 -1.52 26.96 1.34
N TYR A 8 -2.24 26.57 2.40
CA TYR A 8 -2.40 27.41 3.60
C TYR A 8 -1.09 27.60 4.35
N HIS A 9 -0.23 26.58 4.37
CA HIS A 9 1.10 26.68 4.96
C HIS A 9 1.98 27.70 4.23
N PHE A 10 2.06 27.63 2.90
CA PHE A 10 2.89 28.52 2.10
C PHE A 10 2.40 29.98 2.08
N TYR A 11 1.08 30.20 2.14
CA TYR A 11 0.49 31.54 2.10
C TYR A 11 0.14 32.13 3.47
N GLY A 12 0.51 31.48 4.57
CA GLY A 12 0.36 31.98 5.93
C GLY A 12 -1.08 32.05 6.46
N PHE A 13 -2.01 31.25 5.92
CA PHE A 13 -3.40 31.20 6.38
C PHE A 13 -3.57 30.30 7.61
N GLU A 14 -2.90 30.61 8.71
CA GLU A 14 -2.79 29.76 9.89
C GLU A 14 -4.14 29.33 10.50
N GLN A 15 -5.15 30.21 10.52
CA GLN A 15 -6.48 29.85 11.05
C GLN A 15 -7.16 28.80 10.17
N ARG A 16 -7.09 28.95 8.83
CA ARG A 16 -7.67 28.00 7.88
C ARG A 16 -6.95 26.66 7.92
N LYS A 17 -5.62 26.70 8.03
CA LYS A 17 -4.77 25.55 8.20
C LYS A 17 -5.19 24.75 9.44
N ARG A 18 -5.25 25.38 10.61
CA ARG A 18 -5.68 24.75 11.87
C ARG A 18 -7.10 24.19 11.81
N ALA A 19 -8.03 24.88 11.16
CA ALA A 19 -9.39 24.39 10.97
C ALA A 19 -9.42 23.11 10.13
N LEU A 20 -8.63 23.05 9.05
CA LEU A 20 -8.48 21.86 8.20
C LEU A 20 -7.85 20.70 8.97
N GLU A 21 -6.74 20.93 9.66
CA GLU A 21 -6.07 19.93 10.51
C GLU A 21 -7.02 19.32 11.55
N ASN A 22 -7.77 20.15 12.26
CA ASN A 22 -8.74 19.69 13.27
C ASN A 22 -9.86 18.87 12.63
N ARG A 23 -10.33 19.24 11.43
CA ARG A 23 -11.33 18.47 10.69
C ARG A 23 -10.81 17.09 10.29
N VAL A 24 -9.58 17.01 9.79
CA VAL A 24 -8.94 15.73 9.41
C VAL A 24 -8.75 14.84 10.63
N LEU A 25 -8.26 15.38 11.74
CA LEU A 25 -8.13 14.63 13.00
C LEU A 25 -9.48 14.13 13.52
N LYS A 26 -10.53 14.95 13.44
CA LYS A 26 -11.88 14.52 13.81
C LYS A 26 -12.35 13.35 12.94
N MET A 27 -12.23 13.46 11.62
CA MET A 27 -12.62 12.38 10.71
C MET A 27 -11.85 11.09 10.97
N ALA A 28 -10.54 11.18 11.23
CA ALA A 28 -9.71 10.03 11.56
C ALA A 28 -10.10 9.41 12.92
N ASN A 29 -10.43 10.22 13.91
CA ASN A 29 -10.90 9.74 15.20
C ASN A 29 -12.28 9.09 15.09
N ASP A 30 -13.21 9.66 14.31
CA ASP A 30 -14.51 9.06 14.04
C ASP A 30 -14.37 7.70 13.35
N PHE A 31 -13.45 7.59 12.38
CA PHE A 31 -13.10 6.31 11.77
C PHE A 31 -12.58 5.31 12.81
N TYR A 32 -11.59 5.71 13.64
CA TYR A 32 -10.99 4.87 14.67
C TYR A 32 -12.05 4.35 15.68
N LEU A 33 -12.95 5.21 16.15
CA LEU A 33 -14.01 4.83 17.10
C LEU A 33 -14.98 3.80 16.50
N ASN A 34 -15.24 3.89 15.19
CA ASN A 34 -16.15 2.99 14.50
C ASN A 34 -15.48 1.68 14.03
N THR A 35 -14.16 1.55 14.09
CA THR A 35 -13.46 0.33 13.61
C THR A 35 -13.90 -0.94 14.33
N ASN A 36 -14.21 -0.85 15.63
CA ASN A 36 -14.66 -2.00 16.43
C ASN A 36 -16.07 -2.48 16.06
N GLU A 37 -16.91 -1.59 15.53
CA GLU A 37 -18.27 -1.90 15.10
C GLU A 37 -18.33 -2.36 13.65
N MET A 38 -17.30 -2.05 12.84
CA MET A 38 -17.22 -2.45 11.46
C MET A 38 -16.87 -3.93 11.35
N LYS A 39 -17.71 -4.70 10.66
CA LYS A 39 -17.42 -6.11 10.35
C LYS A 39 -16.26 -6.26 9.37
N TRP A 40 -16.08 -5.26 8.49
CA TRP A 40 -15.03 -5.18 7.49
C TRP A 40 -14.84 -3.72 7.05
N PHE A 41 -13.62 -3.34 6.67
CA PHE A 41 -13.30 -2.08 6.03
C PHE A 41 -12.20 -2.25 4.98
N ASN A 42 -12.23 -1.39 3.96
CA ASN A 42 -11.28 -1.43 2.85
C ASN A 42 -9.88 -1.03 3.33
N LEU A 43 -8.85 -1.76 2.84
CA LEU A 43 -7.46 -1.54 3.23
C LEU A 43 -6.64 -0.73 2.21
N SER A 44 -7.20 -0.41 1.05
CA SER A 44 -6.50 0.15 -0.13
C SER A 44 -6.00 1.59 0.04
N PHE A 45 -5.15 2.01 -0.92
CA PHE A 45 -4.79 3.42 -1.12
C PHE A 45 -5.88 4.23 -1.82
N THR A 46 -6.84 3.61 -2.49
CA THR A 46 -7.89 4.35 -3.22
C THR A 46 -8.90 4.99 -2.28
N ASN A 47 -9.44 4.21 -1.34
CA ASN A 47 -10.53 4.65 -0.46
C ASN A 47 -10.55 3.89 0.88
N GLY A 48 -9.39 3.38 1.30
CA GLY A 48 -9.27 2.54 2.49
C GLY A 48 -8.32 3.08 3.55
N VAL A 49 -7.95 2.19 4.46
CA VAL A 49 -7.08 2.51 5.60
C VAL A 49 -5.71 2.99 5.16
N ALA A 50 -5.12 2.41 4.11
CA ALA A 50 -3.82 2.85 3.60
C ALA A 50 -3.88 4.31 3.10
N SER A 51 -4.97 4.71 2.45
CA SER A 51 -5.22 6.11 2.07
C SER A 51 -5.26 7.03 3.28
N LEU A 52 -6.03 6.66 4.31
CA LEU A 52 -6.14 7.45 5.53
C LEU A 52 -4.79 7.59 6.25
N LEU A 53 -4.02 6.51 6.36
CA LEU A 53 -2.69 6.54 6.96
C LEU A 53 -1.73 7.43 6.16
N MET A 54 -1.76 7.38 4.82
CA MET A 54 -0.97 8.23 3.94
C MET A 54 -1.31 9.71 4.15
N GLU A 55 -2.60 10.05 4.19
CA GLU A 55 -3.05 11.40 4.43
C GLU A 55 -2.59 11.93 5.80
N LEU A 56 -2.81 11.16 6.88
CA LEU A 56 -2.39 11.52 8.23
C LEU A 56 -0.87 11.70 8.32
N ARG A 57 -0.11 10.79 7.68
CA ARG A 57 1.36 10.89 7.60
C ARG A 57 1.80 12.20 6.96
N ASN A 58 1.19 12.57 5.83
CA ASN A 58 1.53 13.80 5.12
C ASN A 58 1.13 15.04 5.95
N PHE A 59 -0.03 15.03 6.61
CA PHE A 59 -0.41 16.08 7.56
C PHE A 59 0.59 16.19 8.71
N ALA A 60 1.01 15.07 9.30
CA ALA A 60 2.01 15.07 10.37
C ALA A 60 3.32 15.73 9.95
N LEU A 61 3.78 15.46 8.71
CA LEU A 61 5.03 16.02 8.17
C LEU A 61 4.94 17.51 7.87
N ILE A 62 3.78 18.00 7.42
CA ILE A 62 3.57 19.41 7.05
C ILE A 62 3.27 20.26 8.29
N SER A 63 2.43 19.75 9.18
CA SER A 63 1.95 20.51 10.35
C SER A 63 2.86 20.43 11.57
N ASN A 64 3.74 19.44 11.61
CA ASN A 64 4.60 19.12 12.77
C ASN A 64 3.80 18.89 14.08
N ARG A 65 2.57 18.33 13.96
CA ARG A 65 1.68 18.07 15.12
C ARG A 65 1.70 16.59 15.51
N ASN A 66 2.13 16.31 16.73
CA ASN A 66 2.19 14.95 17.28
C ASN A 66 0.83 14.23 17.29
N SER A 67 -0.28 14.98 17.37
CA SER A 67 -1.63 14.39 17.35
C SER A 67 -1.93 13.57 16.07
N PHE A 68 -1.34 13.92 14.93
CA PHE A 68 -1.44 13.12 13.72
C PHE A 68 -0.64 11.82 13.85
N VAL A 69 0.57 11.89 14.42
CA VAL A 69 1.41 10.72 14.66
C VAL A 69 0.72 9.75 15.62
N GLU A 70 0.18 10.25 16.72
CA GLU A 70 -0.59 9.44 17.67
C GLU A 70 -1.79 8.76 17.01
N MET A 71 -2.52 9.48 16.15
CA MET A 71 -3.68 8.94 15.44
C MET A 71 -3.29 7.84 14.45
N ILE A 72 -2.18 8.00 13.71
CA ILE A 72 -1.63 6.97 12.83
C ILE A 72 -1.45 5.65 13.59
N PHE A 73 -0.74 5.69 14.73
CA PHE A 73 -0.44 4.48 15.48
C PHE A 73 -1.66 3.89 16.20
N LYS A 74 -2.64 4.71 16.59
CA LYS A 74 -3.94 4.22 17.06
C LYS A 74 -4.69 3.44 15.97
N ILE A 75 -4.73 3.97 14.74
CA ILE A 75 -5.37 3.30 13.63
C ILE A 75 -4.63 2.00 13.27
N ILE A 76 -3.30 2.02 13.16
CA ILE A 76 -2.52 0.79 12.88
C ILE A 76 -2.86 -0.30 13.91
N LYS A 77 -2.90 0.04 15.20
CA LYS A 77 -3.25 -0.90 16.28
C LYS A 77 -4.71 -1.37 16.29
N SER A 78 -5.58 -0.72 15.54
CA SER A 78 -6.98 -1.12 15.41
C SER A 78 -7.27 -2.03 14.20
N ILE A 79 -6.28 -2.34 13.34
CA ILE A 79 -6.47 -3.15 12.14
C ILE A 79 -6.55 -4.64 12.51
N PRO A 80 -7.70 -5.30 12.41
CA PRO A 80 -7.80 -6.71 12.75
C PRO A 80 -7.18 -7.59 11.64
N GLU A 81 -6.48 -8.66 12.03
CA GLU A 81 -5.92 -9.65 11.08
C GLU A 81 -6.96 -10.23 10.13
N LYS A 82 -8.20 -10.46 10.62
CA LYS A 82 -9.32 -10.93 9.78
C LYS A 82 -9.59 -10.05 8.56
N ASN A 83 -9.30 -8.75 8.63
CA ASN A 83 -9.51 -7.83 7.50
C ASN A 83 -8.43 -8.02 6.43
N ILE A 84 -7.21 -8.39 6.83
CA ILE A 84 -6.13 -8.76 5.90
C ILE A 84 -6.55 -9.97 5.06
N THR A 85 -6.95 -11.05 5.73
CA THR A 85 -7.36 -12.29 5.05
C THR A 85 -8.60 -12.11 4.16
N ARG A 86 -9.53 -11.23 4.53
CA ARG A 86 -10.75 -10.95 3.78
C ARG A 86 -10.57 -9.98 2.62
N SER A 87 -9.43 -9.28 2.56
CA SER A 87 -9.14 -8.40 1.43
C SER A 87 -9.00 -9.25 0.17
N GLU A 88 -9.77 -8.97 -0.85
CA GLU A 88 -9.69 -9.67 -2.14
C GLU A 88 -8.44 -9.27 -2.91
N GLU A 89 -8.07 -8.00 -2.82
CA GLU A 89 -6.92 -7.44 -3.52
C GLU A 89 -5.63 -7.55 -2.69
N SER A 90 -4.54 -7.87 -3.36
CA SER A 90 -3.21 -7.99 -2.72
C SER A 90 -2.21 -6.93 -3.16
N ASP A 91 -2.46 -6.23 -4.28
CA ASP A 91 -1.51 -5.32 -4.90
C ASP A 91 -1.19 -4.07 -4.06
N TYR A 92 -0.30 -3.22 -4.61
CA TYR A 92 0.15 -2.01 -3.94
C TYR A 92 -0.94 -0.93 -3.89
N TYR A 93 -1.75 -0.79 -4.94
CA TYR A 93 -2.70 0.31 -5.05
C TYR A 93 -4.06 0.00 -4.40
N ASN A 94 -4.59 -1.20 -4.62
CA ASN A 94 -5.90 -1.59 -4.11
C ASN A 94 -5.83 -2.55 -2.91
N GLY A 95 -4.68 -3.15 -2.64
CA GLY A 95 -4.58 -4.29 -1.76
C GLY A 95 -3.68 -4.10 -0.53
N ILE A 96 -3.39 -5.25 0.09
CA ILE A 96 -2.67 -5.33 1.36
C ILE A 96 -1.17 -5.00 1.23
N ALA A 97 -0.58 -5.07 0.03
CA ALA A 97 0.81 -4.64 -0.17
C ALA A 97 0.97 -3.14 0.05
N GLY A 98 -0.01 -2.33 -0.39
CA GLY A 98 -0.02 -0.90 -0.09
C GLY A 98 -0.17 -0.60 1.40
N LEU A 99 -1.01 -1.36 2.10
CA LEU A 99 -1.13 -1.24 3.56
C LEU A 99 0.20 -1.58 4.25
N LEU A 100 0.87 -2.68 3.85
CA LEU A 100 2.18 -3.05 4.36
C LEU A 100 3.19 -1.91 4.20
N TYR A 101 3.24 -1.34 2.99
CA TYR A 101 4.12 -0.23 2.68
C TYR A 101 3.91 0.95 3.63
N ILE A 102 2.68 1.44 3.78
CA ILE A 102 2.42 2.64 4.57
C ILE A 102 2.63 2.42 6.06
N ILE A 103 2.30 1.24 6.60
CA ILE A 103 2.60 0.91 7.99
C ILE A 103 4.11 1.00 8.24
N CYS A 104 4.92 0.31 7.45
CA CYS A 104 6.38 0.31 7.59
C CYS A 104 6.99 1.71 7.39
N ASP A 105 6.46 2.47 6.42
CA ASP A 105 6.93 3.83 6.16
C ASP A 105 6.63 4.79 7.31
N CYS A 106 5.47 4.67 7.97
CA CYS A 106 5.14 5.46 9.17
C CYS A 106 6.10 5.17 10.32
N TYR A 107 6.39 3.91 10.65
CA TYR A 107 7.36 3.56 11.69
C TYR A 107 8.75 4.13 11.39
N LYS A 108 9.22 3.97 10.15
CA LYS A 108 10.51 4.52 9.73
C LYS A 108 10.54 6.04 9.78
N LYS A 109 9.49 6.69 9.25
CA LYS A 109 9.45 8.14 9.04
C LYS A 109 9.37 8.92 10.35
N PHE A 110 8.63 8.40 11.32
CA PHE A 110 8.46 9.04 12.63
C PHE A 110 9.45 8.52 13.68
N ASN A 111 10.33 7.61 13.29
CA ASN A 111 11.35 7.00 14.19
C ASN A 111 10.72 6.45 15.47
N VAL A 112 9.61 5.74 15.34
CA VAL A 112 8.91 5.11 16.46
C VAL A 112 9.32 3.66 16.55
N ASP A 113 9.65 3.21 17.76
CA ASP A 113 9.96 1.80 18.00
C ASP A 113 8.74 0.94 17.72
N ILE A 114 8.97 -0.14 16.98
CA ILE A 114 7.90 -1.07 16.64
C ILE A 114 7.53 -1.93 17.84
N ASP A 115 6.29 -1.89 18.26
CA ASP A 115 5.77 -2.77 19.30
C ASP A 115 5.45 -4.19 18.75
N LEU A 116 5.18 -5.11 19.68
CA LEU A 116 4.90 -6.51 19.33
C LEU A 116 3.66 -6.66 18.43
N TYR A 117 2.63 -5.85 18.66
CA TYR A 117 1.40 -5.90 17.84
C TYR A 117 1.69 -5.54 16.40
N ALA A 118 2.36 -4.42 16.16
CA ALA A 118 2.67 -3.96 14.80
C ALA A 118 3.65 -4.90 14.10
N ARG A 119 4.61 -5.48 14.81
CA ARG A 119 5.50 -6.51 14.27
C ARG A 119 4.70 -7.73 13.82
N ASN A 120 3.82 -8.23 14.66
CA ASN A 120 2.97 -9.38 14.33
C ASN A 120 2.06 -9.06 13.14
N LEU A 121 1.47 -7.86 13.08
CA LEU A 121 0.65 -7.43 11.95
C LEU A 121 1.45 -7.40 10.64
N ILE A 122 2.66 -6.85 10.64
CA ILE A 122 3.56 -6.82 9.47
C ILE A 122 3.90 -8.26 9.02
N GLU A 123 4.31 -9.13 9.95
CA GLU A 123 4.63 -10.52 9.64
C GLU A 123 3.40 -11.29 9.12
N TYR A 124 2.21 -10.99 9.66
CA TYR A 124 0.96 -11.56 9.21
C TYR A 124 0.65 -11.13 7.76
N ILE A 125 0.75 -9.83 7.44
CA ILE A 125 0.53 -9.34 6.07
C ILE A 125 1.53 -9.97 5.10
N VAL A 126 2.82 -10.02 5.46
CA VAL A 126 3.85 -10.66 4.63
C VAL A 126 3.52 -12.14 4.39
N THR A 127 3.11 -12.86 5.43
CA THR A 127 2.73 -14.27 5.33
C THR A 127 1.50 -14.46 4.43
N ASP A 128 0.51 -13.58 4.54
CA ASP A 128 -0.70 -13.63 3.72
C ASP A 128 -0.39 -13.30 2.25
N LEU A 129 0.47 -12.33 1.97
CA LEU A 129 0.98 -12.07 0.63
C LEU A 129 1.64 -13.32 0.02
N PHE A 130 2.50 -14.00 0.76
CA PHE A 130 3.12 -15.23 0.26
C PHE A 130 2.13 -16.36 -0.06
N LYS A 131 1.01 -16.44 0.65
CA LYS A 131 -0.06 -17.42 0.34
C LYS A 131 -0.79 -17.13 -0.95
N ARG A 132 -0.71 -15.89 -1.43
CA ARG A 132 -1.40 -15.42 -2.64
C ARG A 132 -0.52 -15.42 -3.89
N CYS A 133 0.76 -15.81 -3.78
CA CYS A 133 1.63 -16.02 -4.93
C CYS A 133 1.17 -17.25 -5.72
N ASP A 134 1.38 -17.22 -7.03
CA ASP A 134 1.28 -18.38 -7.90
C ASP A 134 2.44 -19.37 -7.68
N ILE A 135 2.44 -20.46 -8.44
CA ILE A 135 3.47 -21.50 -8.37
C ILE A 135 4.87 -20.96 -8.76
N CYS A 136 4.95 -19.90 -9.55
CA CYS A 136 6.19 -19.24 -9.95
C CYS A 136 6.69 -18.25 -8.88
N GLY A 137 5.87 -17.97 -7.87
CA GLY A 137 6.15 -17.02 -6.82
C GLY A 137 5.88 -15.57 -7.23
N LEU A 138 4.98 -15.33 -8.18
CA LEU A 138 4.53 -14.01 -8.59
C LEU A 138 3.06 -13.81 -8.25
N TRP A 139 2.63 -12.56 -8.09
CA TRP A 139 1.23 -12.23 -7.87
C TRP A 139 0.54 -12.10 -9.21
N PHE A 140 -0.41 -12.99 -9.46
CA PHE A 140 -1.08 -13.12 -10.73
C PHE A 140 -2.55 -13.47 -10.56
N GLN A 141 -3.42 -12.75 -11.24
CA GLN A 141 -4.85 -13.02 -11.34
C GLN A 141 -5.18 -13.44 -12.78
N GLU A 142 -5.08 -14.74 -13.06
CA GLU A 142 -5.25 -15.31 -14.40
C GLU A 142 -6.60 -14.95 -15.05
N GLU A 143 -7.62 -14.72 -14.24
CA GLU A 143 -8.95 -14.31 -14.69
C GLU A 143 -8.92 -12.97 -15.45
N PHE A 144 -8.10 -12.01 -14.96
CA PHE A 144 -8.08 -10.65 -15.48
C PHE A 144 -6.88 -10.34 -16.38
N TYR A 145 -5.81 -11.13 -16.30
CA TYR A 145 -4.54 -10.82 -16.94
C TYR A 145 -4.03 -11.98 -17.77
N HIS A 146 -3.23 -11.69 -18.79
CA HIS A 146 -2.55 -12.71 -19.60
C HIS A 146 -1.26 -13.21 -18.96
N GLN A 147 -0.63 -12.35 -18.15
CA GLN A 147 0.61 -12.61 -17.42
C GLN A 147 0.59 -11.76 -16.14
N PRO A 148 1.48 -12.03 -15.17
CA PRO A 148 1.65 -11.14 -14.03
C PRO A 148 1.88 -9.70 -14.50
N LEU A 149 1.24 -8.73 -13.86
CA LEU A 149 1.38 -7.32 -14.24
C LEU A 149 2.77 -6.80 -13.86
N THR A 150 3.20 -5.82 -14.62
CA THR A 150 4.42 -5.02 -14.36
C THR A 150 4.07 -3.65 -13.76
N GLY A 151 5.06 -2.99 -13.19
CA GLY A 151 4.94 -1.64 -12.64
C GLY A 151 4.47 -1.59 -11.19
N LEU A 152 4.28 -0.34 -10.70
CA LEU A 152 4.11 -0.07 -9.28
C LEU A 152 2.70 -0.36 -8.76
N ALA A 153 1.66 0.08 -9.47
CA ALA A 153 0.31 0.10 -8.93
C ALA A 153 -0.26 -1.31 -8.69
N HIS A 154 -0.17 -2.16 -9.70
CA HIS A 154 -0.78 -3.50 -9.72
C HIS A 154 0.23 -4.61 -10.05
N GLY A 155 1.50 -4.25 -10.34
CA GLY A 155 2.52 -5.18 -10.78
C GLY A 155 3.54 -5.57 -9.71
N GLN A 156 4.54 -6.33 -10.15
CA GLN A 156 5.54 -6.93 -9.26
C GLN A 156 6.42 -5.91 -8.56
N SER A 157 6.68 -4.75 -9.18
CA SER A 157 7.42 -3.64 -8.54
C SER A 157 6.74 -3.14 -7.26
N GLY A 158 5.40 -3.09 -7.22
CA GLY A 158 4.65 -2.67 -6.03
C GLY A 158 4.81 -3.64 -4.87
N TYR A 159 4.75 -4.93 -5.14
CA TYR A 159 5.00 -5.96 -4.13
C TYR A 159 6.44 -5.93 -3.63
N ALA A 160 7.42 -5.82 -4.55
CA ALA A 160 8.83 -5.71 -4.20
C ALA A 160 9.11 -4.50 -3.29
N LEU A 161 8.50 -3.35 -3.60
CA LEU A 161 8.62 -2.13 -2.80
C LEU A 161 8.04 -2.33 -1.39
N ALA A 162 6.83 -2.87 -1.28
CA ALA A 162 6.17 -3.11 0.00
C ALA A 162 6.97 -4.09 0.87
N LEU A 163 7.41 -5.20 0.28
CA LEU A 163 8.23 -6.21 0.95
C LEU A 163 9.59 -5.65 1.40
N SER A 164 10.24 -4.81 0.57
CA SER A 164 11.51 -4.17 0.94
C SER A 164 11.39 -3.26 2.17
N LYS A 165 10.26 -2.57 2.32
CA LYS A 165 9.95 -1.74 3.49
C LYS A 165 9.72 -2.57 4.75
N ALA A 166 9.24 -3.81 4.61
CA ALA A 166 9.01 -4.71 5.73
C ALA A 166 10.28 -5.36 6.30
N LEU A 167 11.36 -5.48 5.51
CA LEU A 167 12.59 -6.17 5.91
C LEU A 167 13.13 -5.79 7.30
N PRO A 168 13.16 -4.51 7.73
CA PRO A 168 13.66 -4.14 9.06
C PRO A 168 12.78 -4.64 10.21
N TYR A 169 11.52 -5.00 9.94
CA TYR A 169 10.49 -5.25 10.95
C TYR A 169 10.09 -6.71 11.12
N ILE A 170 10.58 -7.59 10.24
CA ILE A 170 10.30 -9.04 10.26
C ILE A 170 11.46 -9.83 10.86
N ASN A 171 11.17 -11.05 11.30
CA ASN A 171 12.17 -11.94 11.88
C ASN A 171 13.18 -12.45 10.83
N GLU A 172 14.33 -12.93 11.29
CA GLU A 172 15.45 -13.37 10.44
C GLU A 172 15.05 -14.49 9.48
N GLY A 173 14.24 -15.46 9.94
CA GLY A 173 13.78 -16.56 9.11
C GLY A 173 12.94 -16.12 7.91
N MET A 174 12.17 -15.03 8.06
CA MET A 174 11.39 -14.43 6.99
C MET A 174 12.24 -13.58 6.06
N ARG A 175 13.27 -12.91 6.56
CA ARG A 175 14.09 -11.99 5.76
C ARG A 175 14.68 -12.64 4.50
N LEU A 176 15.25 -13.84 4.64
CA LEU A 176 15.82 -14.56 3.49
C LEU A 176 14.76 -14.86 2.42
N LYS A 177 13.57 -15.32 2.84
CA LYS A 177 12.46 -15.59 1.92
C LYS A 177 11.98 -14.30 1.23
N VAL A 178 11.82 -13.23 2.00
CA VAL A 178 11.37 -11.93 1.49
C VAL A 178 12.39 -11.35 0.51
N THR A 179 13.69 -11.42 0.82
CA THR A 179 14.76 -10.96 -0.08
C THR A 179 14.77 -11.74 -1.40
N SER A 180 14.64 -13.08 -1.34
CA SER A 180 14.52 -13.90 -2.54
C SER A 180 13.28 -13.57 -3.37
N GLN A 181 12.17 -13.26 -2.70
CA GLN A 181 10.93 -12.88 -3.37
C GLN A 181 11.03 -11.50 -4.05
N ILE A 182 11.65 -10.52 -3.39
CA ILE A 182 11.94 -9.22 -4.00
C ILE A 182 12.78 -9.40 -5.27
N GLN A 183 13.82 -10.24 -5.22
CA GLN A 183 14.65 -10.51 -6.38
C GLN A 183 13.85 -11.10 -7.55
N LYS A 184 12.99 -12.09 -7.29
CA LYS A 184 12.10 -12.68 -8.31
C LYS A 184 11.21 -11.63 -8.98
N CYS A 185 10.62 -10.73 -8.20
CA CYS A 185 9.80 -9.65 -8.75
C CYS A 185 10.62 -8.74 -9.67
N MET A 186 11.82 -8.36 -9.23
CA MET A 186 12.69 -7.48 -10.01
C MET A 186 13.22 -8.16 -11.26
N ASP A 187 13.57 -9.45 -11.19
CA ASP A 187 13.99 -10.24 -12.35
C ASP A 187 12.87 -10.35 -13.38
N TYR A 188 11.62 -10.55 -12.92
CA TYR A 188 10.46 -10.56 -13.80
C TYR A 188 10.27 -9.21 -14.50
N GLU A 189 10.27 -8.10 -13.77
CA GLU A 189 10.14 -6.74 -14.31
C GLU A 189 11.25 -6.46 -15.34
N TYR A 190 12.49 -6.80 -15.01
CA TYR A 190 13.64 -6.64 -15.91
C TYR A 190 13.48 -7.43 -17.21
N ASN A 191 13.01 -8.68 -17.13
CA ASN A 191 12.80 -9.54 -18.30
C ASN A 191 11.60 -9.10 -19.15
N CYS A 192 10.66 -8.37 -18.58
CA CYS A 192 9.52 -7.82 -19.30
C CYS A 192 9.81 -6.47 -19.98
N TYR A 193 10.90 -5.78 -19.59
CA TYR A 193 11.23 -4.47 -20.14
C TYR A 193 11.55 -4.55 -21.64
N ASP A 194 10.85 -3.75 -22.42
CA ASP A 194 11.05 -3.66 -23.86
C ASP A 194 11.98 -2.47 -24.19
N ASN A 195 13.21 -2.80 -24.64
CA ASN A 195 14.21 -1.78 -24.96
C ASN A 195 13.84 -0.93 -26.18
N SER A 196 13.03 -1.45 -27.11
CA SER A 196 12.63 -0.70 -28.31
C SER A 196 11.58 0.36 -27.97
N GLU A 197 10.67 0.04 -27.05
CA GLU A 197 9.62 0.95 -26.57
C GLU A 197 10.06 1.75 -25.34
N MET A 198 11.22 1.39 -24.75
CA MET A 198 11.75 1.95 -23.49
C MET A 198 10.71 1.93 -22.37
N ASN A 199 9.91 0.86 -22.27
CA ASN A 199 8.78 0.76 -21.36
C ASN A 199 8.47 -0.70 -20.97
N LEU A 200 7.58 -0.84 -19.98
CA LEU A 200 7.01 -2.12 -19.57
C LEU A 200 5.65 -2.36 -20.26
N PRO A 201 5.36 -3.59 -20.71
CA PRO A 201 4.10 -3.90 -21.38
C PRO A 201 2.94 -3.96 -20.39
N ASP A 202 1.75 -3.59 -20.87
CA ASP A 202 0.50 -3.75 -20.16
C ASP A 202 -0.14 -5.10 -20.51
N TYR A 203 -0.16 -6.03 -19.56
CA TYR A 203 -0.72 -7.37 -19.74
C TYR A 203 -2.19 -7.51 -19.34
N ARG A 204 -2.88 -6.41 -19.06
CA ARG A 204 -4.32 -6.47 -18.75
C ARG A 204 -5.10 -7.01 -19.95
N LYS A 205 -6.00 -7.96 -19.67
CA LYS A 205 -6.93 -8.45 -20.70
C LYS A 205 -7.80 -7.29 -21.14
N LEU A 206 -7.65 -6.86 -22.41
CA LEU A 206 -8.57 -5.90 -22.99
C LEU A 206 -9.95 -6.57 -23.03
N LEU A 207 -10.95 -5.96 -22.43
CA LEU A 207 -12.35 -6.26 -22.70
C LEU A 207 -12.63 -5.81 -24.14
N LEU A 208 -12.25 -6.66 -25.09
CA LEU A 208 -12.47 -6.41 -26.49
C LEU A 208 -13.98 -6.37 -26.74
N LYS A 209 -14.48 -5.24 -27.21
CA LYS A 209 -15.74 -5.22 -27.98
C LYS A 209 -15.58 -6.31 -29.04
N LYS A 210 -16.58 -7.22 -29.13
CA LYS A 210 -16.62 -8.35 -30.09
C LYS A 210 -16.03 -7.91 -31.43
N GLY A 211 -14.86 -8.45 -31.84
CA GLY A 211 -14.27 -8.20 -33.17
C GLY A 211 -12.82 -7.64 -33.18
N GLY A 212 -12.18 -7.40 -32.06
CA GLY A 212 -10.79 -6.88 -32.02
C GLY A 212 -9.72 -7.98 -32.01
N ASP A 213 -8.60 -7.72 -32.65
CA ASP A 213 -7.42 -8.60 -32.68
C ASP A 213 -6.79 -8.76 -31.28
N LYS A 214 -6.55 -10.01 -30.87
CA LYS A 214 -6.09 -10.38 -29.52
C LYS A 214 -4.56 -10.24 -29.33
N SER A 215 -3.81 -9.78 -30.33
CA SER A 215 -2.34 -9.91 -30.36
C SER A 215 -1.57 -8.63 -30.02
N GLN A 216 -2.21 -7.52 -29.70
CA GLN A 216 -1.46 -6.27 -29.46
C GLN A 216 -1.06 -6.12 -27.99
N LYS A 217 0.25 -6.18 -27.73
CA LYS A 217 0.86 -5.63 -26.49
C LYS A 217 0.53 -4.13 -26.42
N LYS A 218 -0.07 -3.69 -25.34
CA LYS A 218 -0.20 -2.25 -25.03
C LYS A 218 0.90 -1.83 -24.07
N PHE A 219 1.54 -0.72 -24.35
CA PHE A 219 2.48 -0.07 -23.44
C PHE A 219 1.76 1.08 -22.71
N MET A 220 2.07 1.28 -21.45
CA MET A 220 1.56 2.38 -20.62
C MET A 220 2.39 3.64 -20.83
#